data_092b5d86f612c5e51e4a5aa7e6f8f036
#
_entry.id   092b5d86f612c5e51e4a5aa7e6f8f036
#
_cell.length_a   1.000
_cell.length_b   1.000
_cell.length_c   1.000
_cell.angle_alpha   90.00
_cell.angle_beta   90.00
_cell.angle_gamma   90.00
#
_symmetry.space_group_name_H-M   'P 1'
#
loop_
_entity.id
_entity.type
_entity.pdbx_description
1 polymer ?
#
loop_
_entity_poly.entity_id
_entity_poly.type
_entity_poly.pdbx_seq_one_letter_code
_entity_poly.pdbx_strand_id
1 'polypeptide(L)'
;MSPRRERLLRAWRRLWKPPRRLRTTPAGRTYLVLCFGVGLGALNTGNNLLYLVLGLQLSIIVASGILSERCVRRVEVRRLLPAAPRARSPFHLAWGLRLARGQSFALSVAEVHPVLGVAVGRLAWLPAGEELVVRAVATAPRRGPVHLSAIRLATTFPFGLFVKSRDVEIAGDLLVLPARVPPPPEPPAPSSGLGLEQRSLRGLDGGGDLAQLRELRDGEDARRIHWRKSAQLGILLRVERDAQPQPRIVLQLDDRAPAEALDGRCEELAARAELLLARGAEVGLECTGGLSVKPGTGAFHSHAILQALARAGQTEEAG
;
A
#
# COMPACT_ATOMS: atom_id res chain seq x y z
N MET A 1 -13.21 46.19 11.42
CA MET A 1 -11.89 45.51 11.57
C MET A 1 -11.34 45.28 10.17
N SER A 2 -10.09 45.75 9.86
CA SER A 2 -9.59 45.70 8.48
C SER A 2 -9.16 44.25 8.10
N PRO A 3 -9.42 43.81 6.85
CA PRO A 3 -9.09 42.48 6.36
C PRO A 3 -7.58 42.15 6.41
N ARG A 4 -6.72 43.18 6.51
CA ARG A 4 -5.28 43.03 6.71
C ARG A 4 -4.92 42.46 8.10
N ARG A 5 -5.62 42.88 9.16
CA ARG A 5 -5.39 42.37 10.53
C ARG A 5 -5.76 40.88 10.68
N GLU A 6 -6.80 40.44 10.03
CA GLU A 6 -7.17 39.01 10.05
C GLU A 6 -6.19 38.14 9.26
N ARG A 7 -5.64 38.62 8.16
CA ARG A 7 -4.56 37.89 7.43
C ARG A 7 -3.28 37.79 8.26
N LEU A 8 -2.91 38.85 8.96
CA LEU A 8 -1.75 38.85 9.85
C LEU A 8 -1.97 37.95 11.06
N LEU A 9 -3.14 37.94 11.65
CA LEU A 9 -3.47 37.05 12.78
C LEU A 9 -3.56 35.58 12.34
N ARG A 10 -4.04 35.29 11.12
CA ARG A 10 -4.02 33.94 10.55
C ARG A 10 -2.60 33.50 10.18
N ALA A 11 -1.77 34.39 9.65
CA ALA A 11 -0.35 34.13 9.40
C ALA A 11 0.42 33.94 10.71
N TRP A 12 0.14 34.76 11.73
CA TRP A 12 0.74 34.65 13.08
C TRP A 12 0.31 33.37 13.81
N ARG A 13 -0.95 32.96 13.70
CA ARG A 13 -1.45 31.66 14.18
C ARG A 13 -0.83 30.46 13.45
N ARG A 14 -0.56 30.57 12.13
CA ARG A 14 0.19 29.55 11.38
C ARG A 14 1.67 29.48 11.76
N LEU A 15 2.29 30.59 12.10
CA LEU A 15 3.68 30.63 12.58
C LEU A 15 3.84 30.06 14.00
N TRP A 16 2.79 30.12 14.82
CA TRP A 16 2.87 29.70 16.24
C TRP A 16 2.23 28.34 16.54
N LYS A 17 1.59 27.68 15.59
CA LYS A 17 1.00 26.35 15.79
C LYS A 17 1.21 25.41 14.60
N PRO A 18 2.39 24.82 14.37
CA PRO A 18 2.41 23.43 14.00
C PRO A 18 1.98 22.64 15.24
N PRO A 19 1.18 21.58 15.14
CA PRO A 19 0.83 20.73 16.26
C PRO A 19 2.08 20.01 16.78
N ARG A 20 2.82 20.72 17.64
CA ARG A 20 4.05 20.21 18.25
C ARG A 20 3.67 19.52 19.55
N ARG A 21 4.01 18.25 19.66
CA ARG A 21 3.75 17.47 20.87
C ARG A 21 5.08 17.17 21.54
N LEU A 22 5.20 17.58 22.79
CA LEU A 22 6.28 17.19 23.67
C LEU A 22 5.73 16.13 24.64
N ARG A 23 6.32 14.96 24.64
CA ARG A 23 6.00 13.90 25.61
C ARG A 23 7.26 13.51 26.37
N THR A 24 7.14 13.32 27.66
CA THR A 24 8.22 12.78 28.49
C THR A 24 8.32 11.27 28.24
N THR A 25 9.54 10.77 28.11
CA THR A 25 9.81 9.33 28.10
C THR A 25 9.78 8.77 29.54
N PRO A 26 9.72 7.45 29.73
CA PRO A 26 9.93 6.86 31.05
C PRO A 26 11.25 7.32 31.69
N ALA A 27 12.35 7.31 30.94
CA ALA A 27 13.65 7.81 31.40
C ALA A 27 13.61 9.30 31.76
N GLY A 28 12.90 10.11 30.95
CA GLY A 28 12.70 11.53 31.24
C GLY A 28 11.92 11.77 32.54
N ARG A 29 10.90 10.97 32.82
CA ARG A 29 10.14 11.05 34.06
C ARG A 29 11.04 10.74 35.29
N THR A 30 11.80 9.65 35.21
CA THR A 30 12.76 9.29 36.25
C THR A 30 13.80 10.39 36.48
N TYR A 31 14.31 10.96 35.36
CA TYR A 31 15.26 12.06 35.41
C TYR A 31 14.69 13.31 36.09
N LEU A 32 13.44 13.68 35.80
CA LEU A 32 12.76 14.81 36.45
C LEU A 32 12.56 14.59 37.95
N VAL A 33 12.19 13.37 38.35
CA VAL A 33 12.08 13.01 39.80
C VAL A 33 13.43 13.11 40.46
N LEU A 34 14.50 12.65 39.81
CA LEU A 34 15.87 12.78 40.33
C LEU A 34 16.27 14.26 40.49
N CYS A 35 16.01 15.11 39.48
CA CYS A 35 16.26 16.54 39.56
C CYS A 35 15.54 17.19 40.77
N PHE A 36 14.26 16.79 40.94
CA PHE A 36 13.46 17.29 42.07
C PHE A 36 14.04 16.85 43.42
N GLY A 37 14.47 15.59 43.56
CA GLY A 37 15.10 15.06 44.78
C GLY A 37 16.41 15.77 45.11
N VAL A 38 17.29 15.98 44.09
CA VAL A 38 18.53 16.73 44.26
C VAL A 38 18.25 18.19 44.66
N GLY A 39 17.22 18.81 44.06
CA GLY A 39 16.80 20.17 44.41
C GLY A 39 16.35 20.31 45.88
N LEU A 40 15.53 19.38 46.34
CA LEU A 40 15.11 19.36 47.75
C LEU A 40 16.29 19.13 48.67
N GLY A 41 17.18 18.19 48.33
CA GLY A 41 18.42 17.96 49.09
C GLY A 41 19.31 19.20 49.16
N ALA A 42 19.48 19.93 48.06
CA ALA A 42 20.24 21.16 47.99
C ALA A 42 19.66 22.25 48.88
N LEU A 43 18.35 22.43 48.87
CA LEU A 43 17.65 23.39 49.71
C LEU A 43 17.76 23.04 51.19
N ASN A 44 17.63 21.77 51.53
CA ASN A 44 17.66 21.32 52.93
C ASN A 44 19.07 21.37 53.56
N THR A 45 20.10 21.04 52.75
CA THR A 45 21.49 20.97 53.25
C THR A 45 22.29 22.28 53.08
N GLY A 46 21.83 23.18 52.21
CA GLY A 46 22.59 24.39 51.85
C GLY A 46 23.90 24.13 51.10
N ASN A 47 24.10 22.89 50.59
CA ASN A 47 25.38 22.47 50.04
C ASN A 47 25.54 22.99 48.60
N ASN A 48 26.57 23.81 48.36
CA ASN A 48 26.88 24.42 47.10
C ASN A 48 27.11 23.38 45.95
N LEU A 49 27.66 22.22 46.29
CA LEU A 49 27.88 21.16 45.32
C LEU A 49 26.57 20.59 44.78
N LEU A 50 25.55 20.45 45.62
CA LEU A 50 24.21 20.00 45.19
C LEU A 50 23.54 21.03 44.27
N TYR A 51 23.71 22.32 44.53
CA TYR A 51 23.23 23.36 43.59
C TYR A 51 23.93 23.30 42.25
N LEU A 52 25.25 23.02 42.23
CA LEU A 52 26.00 22.84 40.99
C LEU A 52 25.46 21.63 40.18
N VAL A 53 25.24 20.50 40.87
CA VAL A 53 24.67 19.30 40.24
C VAL A 53 23.27 19.57 39.68
N LEU A 54 22.41 20.26 40.44
CA LEU A 54 21.09 20.66 39.99
C LEU A 54 21.16 21.55 38.74
N GLY A 55 22.06 22.56 38.76
CA GLY A 55 22.28 23.45 37.63
C GLY A 55 22.70 22.69 36.34
N LEU A 56 23.59 21.69 36.51
CA LEU A 56 23.98 20.82 35.40
C LEU A 56 22.79 19.99 34.86
N GLN A 57 21.99 19.39 35.74
CA GLN A 57 20.81 18.63 35.40
C GLN A 57 19.77 19.49 34.63
N LEU A 58 19.50 20.70 35.10
CA LEU A 58 18.60 21.64 34.45
C LEU A 58 19.15 22.08 33.08
N SER A 59 20.47 22.28 32.95
CA SER A 59 21.12 22.59 31.67
C SER A 59 20.92 21.48 30.62
N ILE A 60 20.96 20.20 31.04
CA ILE A 60 20.69 19.06 30.18
C ILE A 60 19.24 19.09 29.67
N ILE A 61 18.27 19.43 30.52
CA ILE A 61 16.86 19.56 30.12
C ILE A 61 16.70 20.66 29.03
N VAL A 62 17.28 21.84 29.31
CA VAL A 62 17.22 22.97 28.36
C VAL A 62 17.90 22.63 27.04
N ALA A 63 19.11 22.06 27.10
CA ALA A 63 19.86 21.63 25.93
C ALA A 63 19.06 20.59 25.11
N SER A 64 18.44 19.61 25.80
CA SER A 64 17.58 18.61 25.15
C SER A 64 16.40 19.26 24.43
N GLY A 65 15.75 20.25 25.01
CA GLY A 65 14.66 21.00 24.39
C GLY A 65 15.07 21.74 23.11
N ILE A 66 16.24 22.42 23.16
CA ILE A 66 16.75 23.19 22.01
C ILE A 66 17.24 22.28 20.88
N LEU A 67 18.03 21.24 21.20
CA LEU A 67 18.59 20.36 20.19
C LEU A 67 17.51 19.49 19.51
N SER A 68 16.55 18.98 20.26
CA SER A 68 15.44 18.23 19.69
C SER A 68 14.60 19.06 18.71
N GLU A 69 14.40 20.37 19.01
CA GLU A 69 13.71 21.28 18.11
C GLU A 69 14.45 21.43 16.77
N ARG A 70 15.77 21.62 16.84
CA ARG A 70 16.59 21.77 15.64
C ARG A 70 16.55 20.52 14.75
N CYS A 71 16.55 19.32 15.36
CA CYS A 71 16.51 18.06 14.64
C CYS A 71 15.21 17.85 13.87
N VAL A 72 14.06 18.24 14.41
CA VAL A 72 12.77 17.97 13.76
C VAL A 72 12.34 19.09 12.80
N ARG A 73 12.70 20.34 13.11
CA ARG A 73 12.15 21.53 12.44
C ARG A 73 12.48 21.64 10.95
N ARG A 74 13.67 21.20 10.53
CA ARG A 74 14.23 21.45 9.18
C ARG A 74 14.15 20.23 8.27
N VAL A 75 13.62 19.11 8.72
CA VAL A 75 13.50 17.89 7.92
C VAL A 75 12.31 18.01 6.99
N GLU A 76 12.55 17.89 5.71
CA GLU A 76 11.54 17.72 4.67
C GLU A 76 11.18 16.24 4.58
N VAL A 77 9.89 15.96 4.43
CA VAL A 77 9.38 14.58 4.33
C VAL A 77 8.58 14.45 3.05
N ARG A 78 8.81 13.37 2.33
CA ARG A 78 8.04 12.98 1.15
C ARG A 78 7.50 11.57 1.35
N ARG A 79 6.21 11.36 1.09
CA ARG A 79 5.58 10.04 1.13
C ARG A 79 5.87 9.28 -0.16
N LEU A 80 6.24 8.01 -0.04
CA LEU A 80 6.43 7.07 -1.13
C LEU A 80 5.41 5.94 -0.95
N LEU A 81 4.30 6.02 -1.69
CA LEU A 81 3.21 5.06 -1.57
C LEU A 81 3.56 3.74 -2.28
N PRO A 82 3.20 2.58 -1.71
CA PRO A 82 3.33 1.29 -2.38
C PRO A 82 2.32 1.19 -3.55
N ALA A 83 2.73 0.53 -4.63
CA ALA A 83 1.93 0.46 -5.85
C ALA A 83 0.64 -0.36 -5.70
N ALA A 84 0.64 -1.42 -4.90
CA ALA A 84 -0.48 -2.35 -4.81
C ALA A 84 -0.50 -3.11 -3.47
N PRO A 85 -0.70 -2.43 -2.33
CA PRO A 85 -0.78 -3.11 -1.05
C PRO A 85 -2.06 -3.95 -0.97
N ARG A 86 -1.98 -5.12 -0.35
CA ARG A 86 -3.12 -6.00 -0.13
C ARG A 86 -3.51 -6.07 1.34
N ALA A 87 -4.80 -6.20 1.60
CA ALA A 87 -5.31 -6.41 2.94
C ALA A 87 -4.71 -7.68 3.56
N ARG A 88 -4.54 -7.66 4.88
CA ARG A 88 -3.99 -8.75 5.70
C ARG A 88 -2.60 -9.27 5.29
N SER A 89 -1.97 -8.61 4.32
CA SER A 89 -0.60 -8.92 3.91
C SER A 89 0.34 -7.79 4.31
N PRO A 90 1.58 -8.10 4.74
CA PRO A 90 2.54 -7.06 5.05
C PRO A 90 2.98 -6.32 3.78
N PHE A 91 3.07 -5.01 3.87
CA PHE A 91 3.60 -4.14 2.82
C PHE A 91 4.49 -3.05 3.42
N HIS A 92 5.33 -2.45 2.59
CA HIS A 92 6.25 -1.43 3.02
C HIS A 92 5.67 -0.03 2.80
N LEU A 93 5.50 0.72 3.90
CA LEU A 93 5.41 2.17 3.86
C LEU A 93 6.81 2.74 3.75
N ALA A 94 7.00 3.75 2.92
CA ALA A 94 8.28 4.38 2.73
C ALA A 94 8.16 5.92 2.74
N TRP A 95 9.17 6.58 3.29
CA TRP A 95 9.26 8.02 3.37
C TRP A 95 10.66 8.48 2.99
N GLY A 96 10.72 9.43 2.06
CA GLY A 96 11.95 10.15 1.74
C GLY A 96 12.15 11.28 2.75
N LEU A 97 13.28 11.30 3.44
CA LEU A 97 13.67 12.33 4.39
C LEU A 97 14.83 13.10 3.82
N ARG A 98 14.73 14.43 3.77
CA ARG A 98 15.78 15.32 3.30
C ARG A 98 16.01 16.46 4.27
N LEU A 99 17.27 16.88 4.40
CA LEU A 99 17.67 18.00 5.21
C LEU A 99 18.55 18.94 4.38
N ALA A 100 18.17 20.21 4.26
CA ALA A 100 18.92 21.16 3.45
C ALA A 100 20.27 21.56 4.08
N ARG A 101 20.33 21.70 5.41
CA ARG A 101 21.54 22.12 6.14
C ARG A 101 21.59 21.53 7.55
N GLY A 102 22.77 21.20 8.02
CA GLY A 102 23.01 20.67 9.37
C GLY A 102 22.91 19.14 9.42
N GLN A 103 22.56 18.61 10.57
CA GLN A 103 22.41 17.18 10.83
C GLN A 103 21.21 16.95 11.74
N SER A 104 20.55 15.81 11.57
CA SER A 104 19.45 15.37 12.43
C SER A 104 19.71 13.96 12.90
N PHE A 105 19.29 13.67 14.13
CA PHE A 105 19.58 12.41 14.79
C PHE A 105 18.32 11.79 15.39
N ALA A 106 18.33 10.45 15.52
CA ALA A 106 17.30 9.66 16.17
C ALA A 106 15.89 9.99 15.68
N LEU A 107 15.73 10.12 14.36
CA LEU A 107 14.46 10.41 13.72
C LEU A 107 13.57 9.17 13.68
N SER A 108 12.30 9.37 13.94
CA SER A 108 11.25 8.39 13.66
C SER A 108 10.16 9.02 12.82
N VAL A 109 9.62 8.24 11.89
CA VAL A 109 8.57 8.67 10.95
C VAL A 109 7.44 7.64 10.94
N ALA A 110 6.19 8.12 10.95
CA ALA A 110 5.00 7.30 10.90
C ALA A 110 3.84 8.07 10.26
N GLU A 111 2.84 7.36 9.75
CA GLU A 111 1.60 7.99 9.31
C GLU A 111 0.76 8.44 10.51
N VAL A 112 0.04 9.55 10.36
CA VAL A 112 -0.98 9.97 11.33
C VAL A 112 -2.30 9.27 10.96
N HIS A 113 -2.35 7.96 11.21
CA HIS A 113 -3.49 7.12 10.89
C HIS A 113 -3.66 6.05 11.98
N PRO A 114 -4.90 5.70 12.41
CA PRO A 114 -5.13 4.80 13.53
C PRO A 114 -4.52 3.40 13.34
N VAL A 115 -4.54 2.88 12.15
CA VAL A 115 -4.01 1.54 11.82
C VAL A 115 -2.57 1.62 11.32
N LEU A 116 -2.31 2.44 10.32
CA LEU A 116 -0.99 2.50 9.67
C LEU A 116 0.04 3.28 10.50
N GLY A 117 -0.40 4.09 11.46
CA GLY A 117 0.48 4.84 12.37
C GLY A 117 1.28 3.98 13.35
N VAL A 118 0.97 2.69 13.47
CA VAL A 118 1.76 1.73 14.26
C VAL A 118 3.09 1.39 13.58
N ALA A 119 3.13 1.47 12.24
CA ALA A 119 4.34 1.24 11.46
C ALA A 119 5.27 2.46 11.56
N VAL A 120 6.37 2.31 12.30
CA VAL A 120 7.32 3.39 12.59
C VAL A 120 8.65 3.09 11.91
N GLY A 121 9.01 3.93 10.95
CA GLY A 121 10.36 3.95 10.36
C GLY A 121 11.33 4.69 11.29
N ARG A 122 12.58 4.24 11.37
CA ARG A 122 13.61 4.84 12.22
C ARG A 122 14.88 5.12 11.43
N LEU A 123 15.49 6.27 11.70
CA LEU A 123 16.73 6.70 11.10
C LEU A 123 17.64 7.26 12.19
N ALA A 124 18.82 6.66 12.34
CA ALA A 124 19.75 7.09 13.39
C ALA A 124 20.35 8.47 13.09
N TRP A 125 20.65 8.74 11.81
CA TRP A 125 21.34 9.95 11.38
C TRP A 125 20.90 10.35 9.97
N LEU A 126 20.67 11.65 9.76
CA LEU A 126 20.32 12.26 8.49
C LEU A 126 21.31 13.39 8.19
N PRO A 127 22.22 13.22 7.22
CA PRO A 127 23.14 14.28 6.77
C PRO A 127 22.41 15.34 5.96
N ALA A 128 23.04 16.48 5.78
CA ALA A 128 22.55 17.51 4.87
C ALA A 128 22.81 17.13 3.41
N GLY A 129 21.88 17.55 2.54
CA GLY A 129 22.01 17.43 1.08
C GLY A 129 21.55 16.10 0.50
N GLU A 130 21.44 15.05 1.30
CA GLU A 130 21.02 13.72 0.87
C GLU A 130 19.54 13.46 1.20
N GLU A 131 18.89 12.68 0.34
CA GLU A 131 17.56 12.12 0.61
C GLU A 131 17.72 10.65 1.02
N LEU A 132 17.36 10.33 2.25
CA LEU A 132 17.37 8.96 2.74
C LEU A 132 15.96 8.39 2.81
N VAL A 133 15.78 7.19 2.28
CA VAL A 133 14.49 6.49 2.30
C VAL A 133 14.39 5.61 3.52
N VAL A 134 13.41 5.89 4.37
CA VAL A 134 13.09 5.11 5.55
C VAL A 134 11.87 4.25 5.25
N ARG A 135 11.90 2.99 5.69
CA ARG A 135 10.82 2.02 5.46
C ARG A 135 10.32 1.45 6.77
N ALA A 136 9.02 1.12 6.79
CA ALA A 136 8.42 0.36 7.88
C ALA A 136 7.39 -0.62 7.30
N VAL A 137 7.24 -1.77 7.95
CA VAL A 137 6.24 -2.77 7.57
C VAL A 137 4.90 -2.39 8.20
N ALA A 138 3.88 -2.32 7.38
CA ALA A 138 2.50 -2.09 7.78
C ALA A 138 1.60 -3.22 7.29
N THR A 139 0.46 -3.38 7.93
CA THR A 139 -0.59 -4.30 7.48
C THR A 139 -1.92 -3.57 7.59
N ALA A 140 -2.71 -3.59 6.52
CA ALA A 140 -4.07 -3.07 6.54
C ALA A 140 -5.04 -4.22 6.82
N PRO A 141 -6.01 -4.06 7.73
CA PRO A 141 -6.95 -5.13 8.07
C PRO A 141 -7.98 -5.39 6.99
N ARG A 142 -8.36 -4.37 6.24
CA ARG A 142 -9.42 -4.39 5.22
C ARG A 142 -8.95 -3.76 3.92
N ARG A 143 -9.60 -4.13 2.81
CA ARG A 143 -9.48 -3.48 1.51
C ARG A 143 -10.15 -2.10 1.52
N GLY A 144 -9.82 -1.29 0.53
CA GLY A 144 -10.48 0.00 0.29
C GLY A 144 -9.54 1.19 0.26
N PRO A 145 -10.06 2.39 0.00
CA PRO A 145 -9.31 3.63 0.06
C PRO A 145 -8.95 3.97 1.51
N VAL A 146 -7.72 4.39 1.73
CA VAL A 146 -7.20 4.88 3.01
C VAL A 146 -6.67 6.28 2.80
N HIS A 147 -7.34 7.25 3.41
CA HIS A 147 -6.93 8.65 3.35
C HIS A 147 -5.87 8.95 4.39
N LEU A 148 -4.73 9.43 3.95
CA LEU A 148 -3.57 9.77 4.76
C LEU A 148 -3.43 11.28 4.81
N SER A 149 -3.71 11.89 5.97
CA SER A 149 -3.73 13.35 6.13
C SER A 149 -2.37 13.94 6.45
N ALA A 150 -1.57 13.27 7.26
CA ALA A 150 -0.30 13.81 7.74
C ALA A 150 0.71 12.71 8.07
N ILE A 151 1.98 13.09 8.08
CA ILE A 151 3.11 12.27 8.52
C ILE A 151 3.62 12.85 9.84
N ARG A 152 3.78 11.99 10.84
CA ARG A 152 4.40 12.34 12.13
C ARG A 152 5.89 12.11 12.05
N LEU A 153 6.65 13.17 12.25
CA LEU A 153 8.09 13.13 12.42
C LEU A 153 8.43 13.38 13.90
N ALA A 154 9.22 12.50 14.50
CA ALA A 154 9.60 12.65 15.91
C ALA A 154 11.09 12.36 16.12
N THR A 155 11.64 12.87 17.23
CA THR A 155 13.00 12.57 17.69
C THR A 155 13.04 12.43 19.21
N THR A 156 13.97 11.63 19.68
CA THR A 156 14.32 11.50 21.10
C THR A 156 15.69 12.09 21.42
N PHE A 157 16.36 12.67 20.43
CA PHE A 157 17.70 13.27 20.57
C PHE A 157 17.67 14.51 21.50
N PRO A 158 18.75 14.77 22.29
CA PRO A 158 19.98 13.97 22.40
C PRO A 158 19.93 12.89 23.49
N PHE A 159 19.23 13.10 24.61
CA PHE A 159 19.35 12.27 25.81
C PHE A 159 18.19 11.29 26.01
N GLY A 160 17.24 11.24 25.07
CA GLY A 160 16.08 10.37 25.20
C GLY A 160 15.09 10.77 26.32
N LEU A 161 15.23 11.95 26.91
CA LEU A 161 14.36 12.42 28.01
C LEU A 161 12.95 12.79 27.50
N PHE A 162 12.88 13.31 26.29
CA PHE A 162 11.64 13.78 25.67
C PHE A 162 11.50 13.24 24.25
N VAL A 163 10.27 12.92 23.88
CA VAL A 163 9.88 12.71 22.47
C VAL A 163 9.32 14.02 21.97
N LYS A 164 9.99 14.65 21.04
CA LYS A 164 9.48 15.82 20.34
C LYS A 164 8.99 15.43 18.97
N SER A 165 7.72 15.72 18.68
CA SER A 165 7.12 15.40 17.40
C SER A 165 6.43 16.59 16.76
N ARG A 166 6.37 16.56 15.43
CA ARG A 166 5.52 17.42 14.62
C ARG A 166 4.79 16.60 13.59
N ASP A 167 3.57 16.99 13.30
CA ASP A 167 2.80 16.43 12.20
C ASP A 167 2.99 17.34 10.97
N VAL A 168 3.32 16.73 9.84
CA VAL A 168 3.50 17.41 8.55
C VAL A 168 2.31 17.05 7.69
N GLU A 169 1.48 18.03 7.37
CA GLU A 169 0.29 17.83 6.54
C GLU A 169 0.72 17.52 5.10
N ILE A 170 0.56 16.29 4.70
CA ILE A 170 0.81 15.78 3.35
C ILE A 170 -0.34 14.83 3.04
N ALA A 171 -1.29 15.29 2.24
CA ALA A 171 -2.38 14.43 1.80
C ALA A 171 -1.88 13.32 0.87
N GLY A 172 -2.55 12.18 0.89
CA GLY A 172 -2.28 11.07 0.00
C GLY A 172 -3.32 9.98 0.16
N ASP A 173 -3.62 9.30 -0.92
CA ASP A 173 -4.60 8.23 -0.96
C ASP A 173 -3.90 6.91 -1.24
N LEU A 174 -4.15 5.93 -0.40
CA LEU A 174 -3.66 4.59 -0.53
C LEU A 174 -4.83 3.65 -0.80
N LEU A 175 -4.84 3.00 -1.96
CA LEU A 175 -5.85 1.99 -2.25
C LEU A 175 -5.34 0.60 -1.86
N VAL A 176 -5.96 0.02 -0.84
CA VAL A 176 -5.64 -1.32 -0.37
C VAL A 176 -6.49 -2.33 -1.14
N LEU A 177 -5.84 -3.22 -1.88
CA LEU A 177 -6.47 -4.28 -2.68
C LEU A 177 -7.02 -5.41 -1.79
N PRO A 178 -7.96 -6.24 -2.30
CA PRO A 178 -8.45 -7.41 -1.58
C PRO A 178 -7.31 -8.34 -1.15
N ALA A 179 -7.49 -9.01 -0.01
CA ALA A 179 -6.52 -10.00 0.47
C ALA A 179 -6.41 -11.16 -0.51
N ARG A 180 -5.25 -11.81 -0.51
CA ARG A 180 -5.08 -13.07 -1.24
C ARG A 180 -5.70 -14.20 -0.46
N VAL A 181 -6.66 -14.86 -1.08
CA VAL A 181 -7.27 -16.11 -0.58
C VAL A 181 -7.10 -17.19 -1.65
N PRO A 182 -7.08 -18.47 -1.27
CA PRO A 182 -7.13 -19.54 -2.27
C PRO A 182 -8.43 -19.40 -3.09
N PRO A 183 -8.37 -19.64 -4.41
CA PRO A 183 -9.58 -19.60 -5.22
C PRO A 183 -10.59 -20.62 -4.71
N PRO A 184 -11.89 -20.31 -4.72
CA PRO A 184 -12.92 -21.25 -4.33
C PRO A 184 -12.83 -22.49 -5.24
N PRO A 185 -13.15 -23.70 -4.69
CA PRO A 185 -13.19 -24.89 -5.51
C PRO A 185 -14.14 -24.67 -6.71
N GLU A 186 -13.65 -24.98 -7.90
CA GLU A 186 -14.50 -24.95 -9.08
C GLU A 186 -15.69 -25.90 -8.88
N PRO A 187 -16.93 -25.44 -9.05
CA PRO A 187 -18.03 -26.38 -9.12
C PRO A 187 -17.68 -27.42 -10.21
N PRO A 188 -17.94 -28.69 -9.97
CA PRO A 188 -17.71 -29.72 -11.00
C PRO A 188 -18.37 -29.22 -12.29
N ALA A 189 -17.59 -29.19 -13.36
CA ALA A 189 -18.11 -28.77 -14.65
C ALA A 189 -19.43 -29.51 -14.89
N PRO A 190 -20.53 -28.82 -15.19
CA PRO A 190 -21.77 -29.52 -15.42
C PRO A 190 -21.47 -30.58 -16.49
N SER A 191 -21.63 -31.84 -16.08
CA SER A 191 -21.58 -32.96 -16.99
C SER A 191 -22.82 -32.87 -17.89
N SER A 192 -22.80 -31.86 -18.77
CA SER A 192 -23.76 -31.78 -19.87
C SER A 192 -23.52 -33.00 -20.74
N GLY A 193 -24.44 -33.95 -20.66
CA GLY A 193 -24.38 -35.24 -21.36
C GLY A 193 -24.21 -35.14 -22.89
N LEU A 194 -24.19 -33.92 -23.44
CA LEU A 194 -23.85 -33.62 -24.82
C LEU A 194 -22.32 -33.55 -25.07
N GLY A 195 -21.47 -33.50 -24.04
CA GLY A 195 -20.00 -33.46 -24.18
C GLY A 195 -19.33 -34.82 -24.31
N LEU A 196 -20.00 -35.88 -23.95
CA LEU A 196 -19.43 -37.25 -24.02
C LEU A 196 -19.38 -37.78 -25.47
N GLU A 197 -20.37 -37.50 -26.28
CA GLU A 197 -20.32 -37.89 -27.69
C GLU A 197 -19.27 -37.13 -28.49
N GLN A 198 -19.12 -35.83 -28.24
CA GLN A 198 -18.05 -35.02 -28.84
C GLN A 198 -16.65 -35.38 -28.33
N ARG A 199 -16.49 -35.79 -27.04
CA ARG A 199 -15.23 -36.29 -26.52
C ARG A 199 -14.86 -37.69 -27.03
N SER A 200 -15.85 -38.57 -27.27
CA SER A 200 -15.60 -39.90 -27.80
C SER A 200 -15.11 -39.88 -29.26
N LEU A 201 -15.55 -38.92 -30.06
CA LEU A 201 -15.04 -38.70 -31.41
C LEU A 201 -13.66 -38.02 -31.43
N ARG A 202 -13.29 -37.28 -30.33
CA ARG A 202 -11.99 -36.64 -30.18
C ARG A 202 -10.87 -37.57 -29.66
N GLY A 203 -11.24 -38.73 -29.12
CA GLY A 203 -10.29 -39.67 -28.48
C GLY A 203 -9.63 -40.67 -29.42
N LEU A 204 -10.08 -40.79 -30.64
CA LEU A 204 -9.59 -41.82 -31.57
C LEU A 204 -8.56 -41.35 -32.61
N ASP A 205 -8.38 -40.04 -32.77
CA ASP A 205 -7.30 -39.49 -33.58
C ASP A 205 -6.60 -38.36 -32.79
N GLY A 206 -5.42 -38.62 -32.31
CA GLY A 206 -4.58 -37.71 -31.46
C GLY A 206 -4.37 -36.31 -32.07
N GLY A 207 -5.43 -35.58 -32.41
CA GLY A 207 -5.41 -34.27 -32.99
C GLY A 207 -6.45 -33.34 -32.36
N GLY A 208 -5.99 -32.29 -31.68
CA GLY A 208 -6.83 -31.16 -31.29
C GLY A 208 -7.55 -30.59 -32.54
N ASP A 209 -8.69 -29.94 -32.29
CA ASP A 209 -9.58 -29.39 -33.32
C ASP A 209 -8.83 -28.79 -34.55
N LEU A 210 -9.01 -29.47 -35.68
CA LEU A 210 -8.55 -29.03 -36.99
C LEU A 210 -9.56 -27.99 -37.51
N ALA A 211 -9.31 -26.71 -37.20
CA ALA A 211 -10.28 -25.70 -37.55
C ALA A 211 -10.35 -25.43 -39.06
N GLN A 212 -9.23 -25.37 -39.74
CA GLN A 212 -9.18 -25.25 -41.20
C GLN A 212 -7.89 -25.85 -41.80
N LEU A 213 -8.03 -26.54 -42.91
CA LEU A 213 -6.91 -26.91 -43.77
C LEU A 213 -6.85 -25.94 -44.94
N ARG A 214 -5.79 -25.19 -45.02
CA ARG A 214 -5.54 -24.23 -46.09
C ARG A 214 -4.33 -24.66 -46.91
N GLU A 215 -4.33 -24.34 -48.19
CA GLU A 215 -3.19 -24.57 -49.06
C GLU A 215 -1.96 -23.78 -48.56
N LEU A 216 -0.81 -24.47 -48.52
CA LEU A 216 0.46 -23.88 -48.12
C LEU A 216 0.92 -22.87 -49.18
N ARG A 217 1.28 -21.67 -48.75
CA ARG A 217 1.85 -20.65 -49.65
C ARG A 217 3.38 -20.70 -49.61
N ASP A 218 4.01 -20.30 -50.71
CA ASP A 218 5.48 -20.24 -50.77
C ASP A 218 6.07 -19.35 -49.69
N GLY A 219 7.07 -19.93 -48.97
CA GLY A 219 7.73 -19.24 -47.87
C GLY A 219 7.19 -19.53 -46.45
N GLU A 220 6.13 -20.36 -46.34
CA GLU A 220 5.57 -20.74 -45.03
C GLU A 220 6.25 -21.98 -44.42
N ASP A 221 6.20 -22.08 -43.06
CA ASP A 221 6.86 -23.15 -42.31
C ASP A 221 6.27 -24.53 -42.61
N ALA A 222 7.07 -25.43 -43.16
CA ALA A 222 6.71 -26.80 -43.53
C ALA A 222 6.42 -27.71 -42.31
N ARG A 223 6.75 -27.31 -41.11
CA ARG A 223 6.50 -28.07 -39.86
C ARG A 223 5.00 -28.21 -39.53
N ARG A 224 4.14 -27.38 -40.13
CA ARG A 224 2.69 -27.37 -39.92
C ARG A 224 1.90 -28.01 -41.05
N ILE A 225 2.52 -28.83 -41.91
CA ILE A 225 1.85 -29.52 -43.00
C ILE A 225 1.13 -30.75 -42.48
N HIS A 226 -0.12 -30.92 -42.87
CA HIS A 226 -0.92 -32.15 -42.63
C HIS A 226 -0.61 -33.19 -43.69
N TRP A 227 0.49 -33.89 -43.58
CA TRP A 227 1.02 -34.82 -44.58
C TRP A 227 0.02 -35.84 -45.11
N ARG A 228 -0.81 -36.43 -44.22
CA ARG A 228 -1.78 -37.45 -44.63
C ARG A 228 -2.84 -36.93 -45.62
N LYS A 229 -3.41 -35.74 -45.36
CA LYS A 229 -4.39 -35.12 -46.27
C LYS A 229 -3.73 -34.48 -47.49
N SER A 230 -2.56 -33.94 -47.34
CA SER A 230 -1.78 -33.42 -48.46
C SER A 230 -1.47 -34.50 -49.48
N ALA A 231 -1.12 -35.72 -49.03
CA ALA A 231 -0.86 -36.86 -49.89
C ALA A 231 -2.13 -37.38 -50.59
N GLN A 232 -3.30 -37.26 -49.95
CA GLN A 232 -4.60 -37.68 -50.57
C GLN A 232 -5.06 -36.72 -51.62
N LEU A 233 -4.80 -35.42 -51.46
CA LEU A 233 -5.33 -34.38 -52.36
C LEU A 233 -4.31 -33.87 -53.37
N GLY A 234 -3.02 -34.31 -53.25
CA GLY A 234 -1.94 -33.87 -54.15
C GLY A 234 -1.53 -32.41 -53.99
N ILE A 235 -1.96 -31.73 -52.95
CA ILE A 235 -1.65 -30.33 -52.63
C ILE A 235 -1.15 -30.23 -51.19
N LEU A 236 -0.20 -29.33 -50.94
CA LEU A 236 0.34 -29.13 -49.60
C LEU A 236 -0.67 -28.34 -48.73
N LEU A 237 -1.20 -29.00 -47.71
CA LEU A 237 -2.17 -28.43 -46.78
C LEU A 237 -1.53 -28.13 -45.43
N ARG A 238 -1.68 -26.90 -44.98
CA ARG A 238 -1.27 -26.44 -43.64
C ARG A 238 -2.46 -26.54 -42.70
N VAL A 239 -2.16 -27.03 -41.49
CA VAL A 239 -3.09 -26.98 -40.36
C VAL A 239 -3.10 -25.57 -39.78
N GLU A 240 -4.18 -24.84 -40.00
CA GLU A 240 -4.44 -23.60 -39.30
C GLU A 240 -5.29 -23.96 -38.07
N ARG A 241 -4.69 -23.82 -36.90
CA ARG A 241 -5.43 -23.93 -35.64
C ARG A 241 -6.14 -22.60 -35.44
N ASP A 242 -7.47 -22.60 -35.47
CA ASP A 242 -8.20 -21.46 -34.96
C ASP A 242 -7.70 -21.21 -33.52
N ALA A 243 -7.32 -19.97 -33.24
CA ALA A 243 -7.17 -19.54 -31.86
C ALA A 243 -8.53 -19.84 -31.21
N GLN A 244 -8.61 -20.84 -30.35
CA GLN A 244 -9.84 -21.13 -29.61
C GLN A 244 -10.31 -19.80 -29.02
N PRO A 245 -11.57 -19.37 -29.26
CA PRO A 245 -12.08 -18.14 -28.69
C PRO A 245 -11.87 -18.24 -27.17
N GLN A 246 -11.08 -17.33 -26.65
CA GLN A 246 -10.81 -17.32 -25.21
C GLN A 246 -12.14 -17.19 -24.48
N PRO A 247 -12.41 -18.02 -23.47
CA PRO A 247 -13.66 -17.96 -22.74
C PRO A 247 -13.82 -16.57 -22.13
N ARG A 248 -14.90 -15.89 -22.47
CA ARG A 248 -15.26 -14.59 -21.93
C ARG A 248 -16.14 -14.77 -20.72
N ILE A 249 -15.67 -14.31 -19.56
CA ILE A 249 -16.34 -14.52 -18.27
C ILE A 249 -16.55 -13.16 -17.62
N VAL A 250 -17.79 -12.83 -17.27
CA VAL A 250 -18.12 -11.64 -16.48
C VAL A 250 -18.44 -12.07 -15.07
N LEU A 251 -17.66 -11.57 -14.12
CA LEU A 251 -17.88 -11.78 -12.69
C LEU A 251 -18.90 -10.77 -12.19
N GLN A 252 -19.87 -11.22 -11.41
CA GLN A 252 -20.91 -10.37 -10.83
C GLN A 252 -20.70 -10.21 -9.34
N LEU A 253 -20.79 -8.97 -8.85
CA LEU A 253 -20.69 -8.61 -7.43
C LEU A 253 -21.91 -7.84 -7.01
N ASP A 254 -22.61 -8.36 -5.98
CA ASP A 254 -23.59 -7.56 -5.24
C ASP A 254 -22.86 -6.74 -4.18
N ASP A 255 -22.64 -5.46 -4.47
CA ASP A 255 -21.93 -4.50 -3.63
C ASP A 255 -22.84 -3.81 -2.58
N ARG A 256 -24.12 -4.20 -2.51
CA ARG A 256 -25.08 -3.76 -1.49
C ARG A 256 -25.06 -4.65 -0.24
N ALA A 257 -24.33 -5.75 -0.27
CA ALA A 257 -24.19 -6.67 0.86
C ALA A 257 -23.52 -5.98 2.07
N PRO A 258 -23.76 -6.46 3.30
CA PRO A 258 -23.07 -5.95 4.49
C PRO A 258 -21.53 -6.01 4.34
N ALA A 259 -20.84 -4.99 4.87
CA ALA A 259 -19.42 -4.77 4.66
C ALA A 259 -18.51 -6.01 4.92
N GLU A 260 -18.86 -6.81 5.93
CA GLU A 260 -18.08 -8.02 6.25
C GLU A 260 -18.25 -9.14 5.21
N ALA A 261 -19.50 -9.36 4.76
CA ALA A 261 -19.81 -10.32 3.71
C ALA A 261 -19.22 -9.86 2.36
N LEU A 262 -19.27 -8.55 2.10
CA LEU A 262 -18.74 -7.94 0.89
C LEU A 262 -17.21 -8.09 0.80
N ASP A 263 -16.48 -7.93 1.91
CA ASP A 263 -15.02 -8.11 1.92
C ASP A 263 -14.63 -9.54 1.51
N GLY A 264 -15.29 -10.55 2.07
CA GLY A 264 -15.07 -11.95 1.71
C GLY A 264 -15.38 -12.25 0.23
N ARG A 265 -16.51 -11.74 -0.27
CA ARG A 265 -16.89 -11.88 -1.69
C ARG A 265 -15.91 -11.24 -2.64
N CYS A 266 -15.40 -10.04 -2.30
CA CYS A 266 -14.38 -9.37 -3.11
C CYS A 266 -13.06 -10.14 -3.12
N GLU A 267 -12.67 -10.77 -2.01
CA GLU A 267 -11.49 -11.63 -1.93
C GLU A 267 -11.62 -12.88 -2.80
N GLU A 268 -12.78 -13.55 -2.74
CA GLU A 268 -13.08 -14.72 -3.58
C GLU A 268 -13.08 -14.36 -5.08
N LEU A 269 -13.75 -13.26 -5.45
CA LEU A 269 -13.78 -12.79 -6.83
C LEU A 269 -12.42 -12.35 -7.34
N ALA A 270 -11.61 -11.73 -6.48
CA ALA A 270 -10.23 -11.36 -6.81
C ALA A 270 -9.39 -12.61 -7.12
N ALA A 271 -9.46 -13.64 -6.27
CA ALA A 271 -8.76 -14.91 -6.48
C ALA A 271 -9.24 -15.62 -7.75
N ARG A 272 -10.55 -15.61 -8.01
CA ARG A 272 -11.14 -16.21 -9.22
C ARG A 272 -10.73 -15.45 -10.48
N ALA A 273 -10.73 -14.11 -10.44
CA ALA A 273 -10.28 -13.28 -11.57
C ALA A 273 -8.81 -13.55 -11.91
N GLU A 274 -7.94 -13.58 -10.90
CA GLU A 274 -6.51 -13.85 -11.10
C GLU A 274 -6.29 -15.26 -11.68
N LEU A 275 -7.03 -16.27 -11.21
CA LEU A 275 -6.95 -17.64 -11.74
C LEU A 275 -7.41 -17.72 -13.21
N LEU A 276 -8.55 -17.12 -13.55
CA LEU A 276 -9.10 -17.13 -14.90
C LEU A 276 -8.19 -16.37 -15.89
N LEU A 277 -7.67 -15.22 -15.50
CA LEU A 277 -6.72 -14.45 -16.30
C LEU A 277 -5.41 -15.21 -16.51
N ALA A 278 -4.92 -15.94 -15.51
CA ALA A 278 -3.74 -16.80 -15.63
C ALA A 278 -3.94 -17.96 -16.60
N ARG A 279 -5.19 -18.42 -16.77
CA ARG A 279 -5.59 -19.46 -17.76
C ARG A 279 -5.86 -18.88 -19.14
N GLY A 280 -5.71 -17.57 -19.35
CA GLY A 280 -5.89 -16.90 -20.62
C GLY A 280 -7.35 -16.53 -20.95
N ALA A 281 -8.27 -16.57 -19.98
CA ALA A 281 -9.64 -16.13 -20.17
C ALA A 281 -9.74 -14.59 -20.25
N GLU A 282 -10.73 -14.07 -20.99
CA GLU A 282 -11.15 -12.69 -20.91
C GLU A 282 -12.10 -12.51 -19.72
N VAL A 283 -11.68 -11.74 -18.71
CA VAL A 283 -12.46 -11.55 -17.49
C VAL A 283 -13.00 -10.13 -17.42
N GLY A 284 -14.28 -9.98 -17.16
CA GLY A 284 -14.95 -8.71 -16.84
C GLY A 284 -15.47 -8.72 -15.41
N LEU A 285 -15.86 -7.55 -14.91
CA LEU A 285 -16.49 -7.37 -13.59
C LEU A 285 -17.70 -6.45 -13.75
N GLU A 286 -18.82 -6.82 -13.13
CA GLU A 286 -20.02 -6.00 -13.01
C GLU A 286 -20.47 -5.96 -11.56
N CYS A 287 -20.63 -4.75 -11.02
CA CYS A 287 -21.15 -4.51 -9.67
C CYS A 287 -22.55 -3.94 -9.75
N THR A 288 -23.44 -4.32 -8.83
CA THR A 288 -24.83 -3.85 -8.77
C THR A 288 -24.92 -2.33 -8.61
N GLY A 289 -23.94 -1.69 -7.94
CA GLY A 289 -23.83 -0.23 -7.79
C GLY A 289 -23.35 0.53 -9.04
N GLY A 290 -23.22 -0.14 -10.20
CA GLY A 290 -22.87 0.49 -11.47
C GLY A 290 -21.38 0.52 -11.80
N LEU A 291 -20.49 0.10 -10.89
CA LEU A 291 -19.08 -0.05 -11.21
C LEU A 291 -18.89 -1.26 -12.14
N SER A 292 -18.26 -1.05 -13.29
CA SER A 292 -18.03 -2.15 -14.24
C SER A 292 -16.63 -2.07 -14.85
N VAL A 293 -16.05 -3.25 -15.14
CA VAL A 293 -14.80 -3.40 -15.87
C VAL A 293 -15.09 -4.29 -17.07
N LYS A 294 -14.89 -3.78 -18.29
CA LYS A 294 -15.10 -4.53 -19.52
C LYS A 294 -14.19 -5.76 -19.53
N PRO A 295 -14.62 -6.89 -20.16
CA PRO A 295 -13.76 -8.06 -20.30
C PRO A 295 -12.45 -7.74 -21.03
N GLY A 296 -11.36 -8.30 -20.52
CA GLY A 296 -10.03 -8.13 -21.07
C GLY A 296 -9.04 -9.14 -20.47
N THR A 297 -7.78 -9.03 -20.85
CA THR A 297 -6.70 -9.96 -20.47
C THR A 297 -5.46 -9.22 -20.00
N GLY A 298 -4.55 -9.95 -19.36
CA GLY A 298 -3.23 -9.45 -18.98
C GLY A 298 -3.15 -8.80 -17.61
N ALA A 299 -1.91 -8.45 -17.20
CA ALA A 299 -1.59 -7.99 -15.84
C ALA A 299 -2.22 -6.63 -15.50
N PHE A 300 -2.26 -5.69 -16.45
CA PHE A 300 -2.90 -4.39 -16.25
C PHE A 300 -4.40 -4.53 -16.03
N HIS A 301 -5.02 -5.45 -16.77
CA HIS A 301 -6.44 -5.73 -16.64
C HIS A 301 -6.78 -6.39 -15.31
N SER A 302 -5.94 -7.35 -14.86
CA SER A 302 -6.03 -7.93 -13.52
C SER A 302 -5.98 -6.85 -12.44
N HIS A 303 -5.05 -5.92 -12.56
CA HIS A 303 -4.93 -4.80 -11.62
C HIS A 303 -6.16 -3.89 -11.62
N ALA A 304 -6.74 -3.62 -12.79
CA ALA A 304 -7.98 -2.83 -12.91
C ALA A 304 -9.16 -3.50 -12.20
N ILE A 305 -9.33 -4.83 -12.35
CA ILE A 305 -10.35 -5.59 -11.63
C ILE A 305 -10.13 -5.52 -10.11
N LEU A 306 -8.88 -5.71 -9.65
CA LEU A 306 -8.56 -5.64 -8.23
C LEU A 306 -8.82 -4.25 -7.64
N GLN A 307 -8.53 -3.18 -8.39
CA GLN A 307 -8.85 -1.82 -7.98
C GLN A 307 -10.35 -1.57 -7.92
N ALA A 308 -11.12 -2.09 -8.88
CA ALA A 308 -12.57 -2.00 -8.87
C ALA A 308 -13.16 -2.73 -7.66
N LEU A 309 -12.70 -3.96 -7.39
CA LEU A 309 -13.09 -4.71 -6.20
C LEU A 309 -12.71 -4.00 -4.89
N ALA A 310 -11.57 -3.31 -4.85
CA ALA A 310 -11.17 -2.53 -3.69
C ALA A 310 -12.10 -1.34 -3.40
N ARG A 311 -12.70 -0.75 -4.43
CA ARG A 311 -13.64 0.39 -4.31
C ARG A 311 -15.10 -0.03 -4.15
N ALA A 312 -15.45 -1.27 -4.50
CA ALA A 312 -16.83 -1.76 -4.46
C ALA A 312 -17.43 -1.65 -3.05
N GLY A 313 -18.69 -1.15 -2.96
CA GLY A 313 -19.43 -0.97 -1.71
C GLY A 313 -18.92 0.17 -0.82
N GLN A 314 -17.99 0.98 -1.32
CA GLN A 314 -17.61 2.21 -0.64
C GLN A 314 -18.40 3.36 -1.26
N THR A 315 -19.37 3.86 -0.53
CA THR A 315 -19.97 5.16 -0.82
C THR A 315 -18.85 6.18 -0.78
N GLU A 316 -18.66 6.96 -1.85
CA GLU A 316 -17.84 8.17 -1.78
C GLU A 316 -18.46 9.04 -0.67
N GLU A 317 -17.87 9.00 0.52
CA GLU A 317 -18.06 10.08 1.47
C GLU A 317 -17.38 11.31 0.82
N ALA A 318 -18.18 12.02 0.02
CA ALA A 318 -17.87 13.36 -0.42
C ALA A 318 -17.80 14.23 0.84
N GLY A 319 -16.56 14.51 1.30
CA GLY A 319 -16.22 15.44 2.35
C GLY A 319 -15.72 16.76 1.78
#